data_c1b4999c87e7961b90996bee23319725
#
_entry.id   c1b4999c87e7961b90996bee23319725
#
_cell.length_a   1.000
_cell.length_b   1.000
_cell.length_c   1.000
_cell.angle_alpha   90.00
_cell.angle_beta   90.00
_cell.angle_gamma   90.00
#
_symmetry.space_group_name_H-M   'P 1'
#
loop_
_entity.id
_entity.type
_entity.pdbx_description
1 polymer ?
#
loop_
_entity_poly.entity_id
_entity_poly.type
_entity_poly.pdbx_seq_one_letter_code
_entity_poly.pdbx_strand_id
1 'polypeptide(L)'
;MRASRFFISTLKEAPADADIPSQEYSVRAGLIKKIAAGVYTMMPMGMRVLNKIEAIIREEMVRAGSIELSMPIVQPAELWMESGRWNKYGPELLRFKDRHDRDFVIQPTSEEVITAIGRSEI
;
A
#
# COMPACT_ATOMS: atom_id res chain seq x y z
N MET A 1 -2.77 -23.70 14.53
CA MET A 1 -1.49 -23.50 13.81
C MET A 1 -0.40 -24.26 14.57
N ARG A 2 0.45 -25.03 13.86
CA ARG A 2 1.62 -25.71 14.48
C ARG A 2 2.86 -24.90 14.12
N ALA A 3 3.67 -24.50 15.10
CA ALA A 3 4.91 -23.76 14.90
C ALA A 3 5.89 -24.48 13.94
N SER A 4 5.92 -25.83 13.98
CA SER A 4 6.75 -26.66 13.09
C SER A 4 6.34 -26.62 11.61
N ARG A 5 5.19 -26.02 11.27
CA ARG A 5 4.66 -25.88 9.90
C ARG A 5 4.42 -24.43 9.52
N PHE A 6 4.90 -23.49 10.33
CA PHE A 6 4.71 -22.07 10.10
C PHE A 6 6.05 -21.35 10.15
N PHE A 7 6.32 -20.57 9.12
CA PHE A 7 7.57 -19.82 9.06
C PHE A 7 7.55 -18.66 10.07
N ILE A 8 8.32 -18.79 11.14
CA ILE A 8 8.53 -17.78 12.17
C ILE A 8 10.03 -17.55 12.28
N SER A 9 10.49 -16.33 12.03
CA SER A 9 11.88 -15.91 12.19
C SER A 9 11.93 -14.73 13.14
N THR A 10 12.37 -14.95 14.37
CA THR A 10 12.50 -13.91 15.40
C THR A 10 13.97 -13.54 15.62
N LEU A 11 14.21 -12.33 16.07
CA LEU A 11 15.54 -11.83 16.42
C LEU A 11 15.60 -11.55 17.93
N LYS A 12 16.73 -11.90 18.55
CA LYS A 12 17.00 -11.58 19.95
C LYS A 12 17.36 -10.11 20.13
N GLU A 13 18.22 -9.62 19.26
CA GLU A 13 18.73 -8.25 19.31
C GLU A 13 17.89 -7.31 18.45
N ALA A 14 17.83 -6.04 18.85
CA ALA A 14 17.23 -4.99 18.04
C ALA A 14 18.10 -4.73 16.80
N PRO A 15 17.50 -4.49 15.62
CA PRO A 15 18.25 -4.00 14.46
C PRO A 15 18.90 -2.66 14.80
N ALA A 16 20.18 -2.50 14.40
CA ALA A 16 20.93 -1.27 14.68
C ALA A 16 20.36 0.00 14.00
N ASP A 17 19.51 -0.20 13.00
CA ASP A 17 18.87 0.82 12.17
C ASP A 17 17.35 0.94 12.44
N ALA A 18 16.88 0.46 13.60
CA ALA A 18 15.50 0.63 14.04
C ALA A 18 15.37 1.96 14.79
N ASP A 19 14.71 2.94 14.16
CA ASP A 19 14.59 4.30 14.68
C ASP A 19 13.42 4.48 15.67
N ILE A 20 12.43 3.57 15.60
CA ILE A 20 11.21 3.65 16.43
C ILE A 20 10.85 2.29 17.05
N PRO A 21 10.26 2.27 18.26
CA PRO A 21 9.93 1.03 18.96
C PRO A 21 9.02 0.08 18.16
N SER A 22 8.05 0.59 17.42
CA SER A 22 7.15 -0.23 16.59
C SER A 22 7.90 -0.98 15.50
N GLN A 23 8.87 -0.37 14.87
CA GLN A 23 9.76 -1.01 13.88
C GLN A 23 10.63 -2.08 14.56
N GLU A 24 11.28 -1.72 15.68
CA GLU A 24 12.11 -2.65 16.44
C GLU A 24 11.35 -3.92 16.79
N TYR A 25 10.20 -3.79 17.47
CA TYR A 25 9.40 -4.94 17.87
C TYR A 25 8.85 -5.74 16.71
N SER A 26 8.41 -5.08 15.63
CA SER A 26 7.90 -5.76 14.45
C SER A 26 8.97 -6.59 13.74
N VAL A 27 10.20 -6.09 13.63
CA VAL A 27 11.33 -6.84 13.04
C VAL A 27 11.74 -7.98 13.96
N ARG A 28 11.91 -7.73 15.27
CA ARG A 28 12.28 -8.75 16.25
C ARG A 28 11.26 -9.88 16.35
N ALA A 29 9.98 -9.56 16.32
CA ALA A 29 8.90 -10.54 16.34
C ALA A 29 8.73 -11.30 15.00
N GLY A 30 9.48 -10.94 13.97
CA GLY A 30 9.37 -11.56 12.65
C GLY A 30 8.08 -11.23 11.91
N LEU A 31 7.47 -10.08 12.20
CA LEU A 31 6.27 -9.59 11.51
C LEU A 31 6.61 -8.95 10.17
N ILE A 32 7.74 -8.26 10.11
CA ILE A 32 8.24 -7.58 8.92
C ILE A 32 9.73 -7.86 8.70
N LYS A 33 10.17 -7.73 7.45
CA LYS A 33 11.58 -7.77 7.08
C LYS A 33 11.91 -6.57 6.20
N LYS A 34 12.89 -5.78 6.62
CA LYS A 34 13.35 -4.60 5.89
C LYS A 34 14.07 -5.01 4.60
N ILE A 35 13.72 -4.39 3.50
CA ILE A 35 14.40 -4.52 2.20
C ILE A 35 15.26 -3.28 1.96
N ALA A 36 14.69 -2.09 2.21
CA ALA A 36 15.35 -0.79 2.11
C ALA A 36 14.71 0.18 3.10
N ALA A 37 15.21 1.41 3.20
CA ALA A 37 14.60 2.46 4.01
C ALA A 37 13.14 2.68 3.56
N GLY A 38 12.19 2.54 4.49
CA GLY A 38 10.75 2.65 4.21
C GLY A 38 10.14 1.48 3.43
N VAL A 39 10.92 0.48 3.00
CA VAL A 39 10.44 -0.66 2.21
C VAL A 39 10.57 -1.96 2.98
N TYR A 40 9.43 -2.61 3.23
CA TYR A 40 9.36 -3.82 4.07
C TYR A 40 8.58 -4.93 3.38
N THR A 41 9.01 -6.17 3.65
CA THR A 41 8.20 -7.36 3.36
C THR A 41 7.38 -7.71 4.59
N MET A 42 6.07 -7.88 4.42
CA MET A 42 5.22 -8.47 5.46
C MET A 42 5.48 -9.96 5.54
N MET A 43 5.96 -10.43 6.69
CA MET A 43 6.20 -11.85 6.93
C MET A 43 4.89 -12.58 7.27
N PRO A 44 4.85 -13.92 7.23
CA PRO A 44 3.60 -14.67 7.41
C PRO A 44 2.80 -14.30 8.67
N MET A 45 3.47 -14.04 9.80
CA MET A 45 2.78 -13.61 11.02
C MET A 45 2.29 -12.16 10.90
N GLY A 46 3.08 -11.27 10.28
CA GLY A 46 2.68 -9.89 9.97
C GLY A 46 1.46 -9.85 9.06
N MET A 47 1.41 -10.69 8.01
CA MET A 47 0.24 -10.80 7.14
C MET A 47 -1.03 -11.21 7.89
N ARG A 48 -0.93 -12.09 8.89
CA ARG A 48 -2.09 -12.46 9.71
C ARG A 48 -2.61 -11.28 10.54
N VAL A 49 -1.72 -10.46 11.05
CA VAL A 49 -2.11 -9.22 11.78
C VAL A 49 -2.74 -8.22 10.82
N LEU A 50 -2.10 -7.97 9.68
CA LEU A 50 -2.59 -7.05 8.66
C LEU A 50 -4.00 -7.44 8.18
N ASN A 51 -4.21 -8.71 7.81
CA ASN A 51 -5.51 -9.19 7.36
C ASN A 51 -6.63 -9.03 8.42
N LYS A 52 -6.30 -9.14 9.70
CA LYS A 52 -7.27 -8.86 10.78
C LYS A 52 -7.62 -7.38 10.86
N ILE A 53 -6.64 -6.50 10.72
CA ILE A 53 -6.88 -5.05 10.72
C ILE A 53 -7.72 -4.67 9.50
N GLU A 54 -7.38 -5.17 8.32
CA GLU A 54 -8.14 -4.95 7.08
C GLU A 54 -9.59 -5.45 7.21
N ALA A 55 -9.80 -6.62 7.82
CA ALA A 55 -11.14 -7.15 8.05
C ALA A 55 -11.98 -6.21 8.93
N ILE A 56 -11.42 -5.69 10.02
CA ILE A 56 -12.10 -4.74 10.90
C ILE A 56 -12.47 -3.45 10.14
N ILE A 57 -11.52 -2.89 9.38
CA ILE A 57 -11.76 -1.69 8.59
C ILE A 57 -12.86 -1.95 7.55
N ARG A 58 -12.79 -3.06 6.84
CA ARG A 58 -13.78 -3.45 5.84
C ARG A 58 -15.19 -3.58 6.43
N GLU A 59 -15.31 -4.25 7.58
CA GLU A 59 -16.58 -4.41 8.29
C GLU A 59 -17.18 -3.06 8.67
N GLU A 60 -16.38 -2.15 9.23
CA GLU A 60 -16.85 -0.84 9.64
C GLU A 60 -17.24 0.04 8.44
N MET A 61 -16.48 0.00 7.36
CA MET A 61 -16.79 0.74 6.13
C MET A 61 -18.07 0.22 5.47
N VAL A 62 -18.25 -1.10 5.38
CA VAL A 62 -19.49 -1.71 4.86
C VAL A 62 -20.68 -1.37 5.74
N ARG A 63 -20.52 -1.39 7.08
CA ARG A 63 -21.57 -0.99 8.03
C ARG A 63 -21.97 0.47 7.84
N ALA A 64 -21.04 1.34 7.47
CA ALA A 64 -21.30 2.73 7.13
C ALA A 64 -21.93 2.93 5.73
N GLY A 65 -22.18 1.86 4.97
CA GLY A 65 -22.78 1.91 3.64
C GLY A 65 -21.78 2.11 2.48
N SER A 66 -20.47 2.00 2.74
CA SER A 66 -19.46 2.11 1.69
C SER A 66 -19.41 0.85 0.82
N ILE A 67 -19.12 1.04 -0.46
CA ILE A 67 -18.90 -0.04 -1.44
C ILE A 67 -17.41 -0.15 -1.71
N GLU A 68 -16.86 -1.36 -1.56
CA GLU A 68 -15.43 -1.62 -1.80
C GLU A 68 -15.15 -1.74 -3.30
N LEU A 69 -14.11 -1.06 -3.75
CA LEU A 69 -13.59 -1.15 -5.11
C LEU A 69 -12.10 -1.48 -5.07
N SER A 70 -11.63 -2.23 -6.07
CA SER A 70 -10.20 -2.47 -6.30
C SER A 70 -9.76 -1.68 -7.54
N MET A 71 -9.07 -0.58 -7.31
CA MET A 71 -8.61 0.31 -8.37
C MET A 71 -7.13 0.08 -8.68
N PRO A 72 -6.70 0.30 -9.97
CA PRO A 72 -5.31 0.09 -10.36
C PRO A 72 -4.38 1.13 -9.71
N ILE A 73 -3.22 0.68 -9.25
CA ILE A 73 -2.16 1.55 -8.71
C ILE A 73 -1.46 2.33 -9.84
N VAL A 74 -1.28 1.68 -10.99
CA VAL A 74 -0.73 2.31 -12.19
C VAL A 74 -1.86 2.96 -12.97
N GLN A 75 -1.73 4.25 -13.22
CA GLN A 75 -2.76 5.05 -13.88
C GLN A 75 -2.19 5.80 -15.09
N PRO A 76 -2.99 5.98 -16.16
CA PRO A 76 -2.57 6.78 -17.30
C PRO A 76 -2.48 8.27 -16.91
N ALA A 77 -1.52 8.98 -17.52
CA ALA A 77 -1.27 10.39 -17.24
C ALA A 77 -2.46 11.30 -17.55
N GLU A 78 -3.30 10.89 -18.50
CA GLU A 78 -4.46 11.66 -18.99
C GLU A 78 -5.43 12.02 -17.85
N LEU A 79 -5.69 11.10 -16.92
CA LEU A 79 -6.54 11.36 -15.75
C LEU A 79 -5.99 12.50 -14.87
N TRP A 80 -4.68 12.53 -14.72
CA TRP A 80 -3.96 13.52 -13.92
C TRP A 80 -3.81 14.86 -14.64
N MET A 81 -3.74 14.82 -15.98
CA MET A 81 -3.78 16.02 -16.83
C MET A 81 -5.17 16.65 -16.82
N GLU A 82 -6.23 15.84 -16.92
CA GLU A 82 -7.63 16.31 -16.86
C GLU A 82 -7.96 17.01 -15.54
N SER A 83 -7.52 16.47 -14.41
CA SER A 83 -7.68 17.10 -13.09
C SER A 83 -6.77 18.31 -12.87
N GLY A 84 -5.81 18.56 -13.77
CA GLY A 84 -4.78 19.60 -13.65
C GLY A 84 -3.72 19.29 -12.59
N ARG A 85 -3.76 18.08 -11.98
CA ARG A 85 -2.81 17.68 -10.92
C ARG A 85 -1.48 17.20 -11.46
N TRP A 86 -1.40 16.83 -12.74
CA TRP A 86 -0.15 16.40 -13.36
C TRP A 86 1.01 17.37 -13.12
N ASN A 87 0.79 18.65 -13.30
CA ASN A 87 1.82 19.69 -13.13
C ASN A 87 1.91 20.22 -11.69
N LYS A 88 0.82 20.12 -10.92
CA LYS A 88 0.75 20.68 -9.55
C LYS A 88 1.30 19.77 -8.47
N TYR A 89 1.33 18.47 -8.71
CA TYR A 89 1.62 17.46 -7.68
C TYR A 89 3.12 17.37 -7.29
N GLY A 90 4.00 17.98 -8.04
CA GLY A 90 5.43 17.97 -7.71
C GLY A 90 6.13 16.61 -7.90
N PRO A 91 7.31 16.42 -7.27
CA PRO A 91 8.14 15.23 -7.44
C PRO A 91 7.59 13.98 -6.74
N GLU A 92 6.66 14.11 -5.78
CA GLU A 92 6.02 12.96 -5.11
C GLU A 92 5.16 12.14 -6.06
N LEU A 93 4.72 12.69 -7.17
CA LEU A 93 4.03 11.93 -8.22
C LEU A 93 5.04 11.13 -9.02
N LEU A 94 5.09 9.82 -8.79
CA LEU A 94 6.00 8.92 -9.50
C LEU A 94 5.54 8.72 -10.95
N ARG A 95 6.17 9.45 -11.86
CA ARG A 95 5.90 9.40 -13.30
C ARG A 95 6.87 8.46 -13.98
N PHE A 96 6.39 7.71 -14.95
CA PHE A 96 7.22 6.84 -15.80
C PHE A 96 6.60 6.67 -17.16
N LYS A 97 7.37 6.14 -18.10
CA LYS A 97 6.90 5.79 -19.45
C LYS A 97 6.87 4.27 -19.61
N ASP A 98 5.88 3.80 -20.32
CA ASP A 98 5.84 2.40 -20.72
C ASP A 98 6.73 2.14 -21.96
N ARG A 99 6.78 0.88 -22.41
CA ARG A 99 7.56 0.47 -23.59
C ARG A 99 7.09 1.12 -24.91
N HIS A 100 5.95 1.78 -24.91
CA HIS A 100 5.37 2.49 -26.07
C HIS A 100 5.46 4.01 -25.91
N ASP A 101 6.30 4.50 -25.01
CA ASP A 101 6.52 5.92 -24.70
C ASP A 101 5.28 6.66 -24.18
N ARG A 102 4.30 5.93 -23.62
CA ARG A 102 3.10 6.52 -23.01
C ARG A 102 3.38 6.86 -21.55
N ASP A 103 2.90 8.03 -21.13
CA ASP A 103 3.07 8.50 -19.74
C ASP A 103 2.09 7.83 -18.78
N PHE A 104 2.63 7.36 -17.66
CA PHE A 104 1.91 6.75 -16.54
C PHE A 104 2.39 7.31 -15.21
N VAL A 105 1.58 7.07 -14.19
CA VAL A 105 1.94 7.35 -12.80
C VAL A 105 1.72 6.13 -11.91
N ILE A 106 2.47 6.03 -10.83
CA ILE A 106 2.09 5.25 -9.66
C ILE A 106 1.31 6.21 -8.76
N GLN A 107 0.02 5.93 -8.56
CA GLN A 107 -0.88 6.83 -7.86
C GLN A 107 -0.46 7.00 -6.39
N PRO A 108 -0.41 8.23 -5.86
CA PRO A 108 -0.37 8.48 -4.42
C PRO A 108 -1.76 8.40 -3.80
N THR A 109 -2.81 8.53 -4.61
CA THR A 109 -4.22 8.56 -4.20
C THR A 109 -5.12 8.22 -5.38
N SER A 110 -6.40 7.89 -5.15
CA SER A 110 -7.31 7.29 -6.15
C SER A 110 -8.44 8.20 -6.62
N GLU A 111 -8.43 9.50 -6.28
CA GLU A 111 -9.53 10.42 -6.61
C GLU A 111 -9.79 10.54 -8.11
N GLU A 112 -8.74 10.54 -8.94
CA GLU A 112 -8.87 10.61 -10.39
C GLU A 112 -9.66 9.44 -10.96
N VAL A 113 -9.34 8.22 -10.51
CA VAL A 113 -10.03 7.00 -10.98
C VAL A 113 -11.45 6.93 -10.47
N ILE A 114 -11.69 7.18 -9.18
CA ILE A 114 -13.06 7.08 -8.63
C ILE A 114 -13.97 8.16 -9.22
N THR A 115 -13.44 9.35 -9.49
CA THR A 115 -14.20 10.42 -10.17
C THR A 115 -14.53 10.04 -11.61
N ALA A 116 -13.58 9.44 -12.34
CA ALA A 116 -13.82 8.96 -13.70
C ALA A 116 -14.91 7.87 -13.73
N ILE A 117 -14.88 6.92 -12.77
CA ILE A 117 -15.93 5.91 -12.63
C ILE A 117 -17.29 6.57 -12.33
N GLY A 118 -17.35 7.46 -11.34
CA GLY A 118 -18.59 8.17 -11.01
C GLY A 118 -19.20 8.90 -12.21
N ARG A 119 -18.36 9.58 -13.01
CA ARG A 119 -18.80 10.28 -14.21
C ARG A 119 -19.36 9.36 -15.30
N SER A 120 -18.86 8.11 -15.40
CA SER A 120 -19.31 7.17 -16.44
C SER A 120 -20.53 6.36 -16.03
N GLU A 121 -20.75 6.16 -14.72
CA GLU A 121 -21.76 5.24 -14.20
C GLU A 121 -22.98 5.95 -13.56
N ILE A 122 -22.87 7.24 -13.30
CA ILE A 122 -23.92 8.09 -12.72
C ILE A 122 -24.34 9.17 -13.72
#